data_c6b0d652a6c2818a66191dd947d1c053
#
_entry.id   c6b0d652a6c2818a66191dd947d1c053
#
_cell.length_a   1.000
_cell.length_b   1.000
_cell.length_c   1.000
_cell.angle_alpha   90.00
_cell.angle_beta   90.00
_cell.angle_gamma   90.00
#
_symmetry.space_group_name_H-M   'P 1'
#
loop_
_entity.id
_entity.type
_entity.pdbx_description
1 polymer ?
#
loop_
_entity_poly.entity_id
_entity_poly.type
_entity_poly.pdbx_seq_one_letter_code
_entity_poly.pdbx_strand_id
1 'polypeptide(L)'
;SQEILPVSKAIELALENNYGIKIVNNNNKVAKNNAAILNSGYLPTLSGSSGVTYNRDNIEADFTNGQSTALNGAKSSRYNASLNLNYTLFDGLGRYYDYKRLKEQYKLSELQARETIENTISQLYTVYYNVAQISENVSTLEQTLKASKDRITRAKYQFEYGQGTKLDILNAQVDVNNDSINLINVKQQLINTKRDLNVVLGNSVSSEFNVETA
;
A
#
# COMPACT_ATOMS: atom_id res chain seq x y z
N SER A 1 16.66 14.52 -19.77
CA SER A 1 15.68 13.62 -20.40
C SER A 1 15.06 12.77 -19.29
N GLN A 2 13.73 12.77 -19.21
CA GLN A 2 13.03 11.87 -18.30
C GLN A 2 13.33 10.42 -18.72
N GLU A 3 13.54 9.54 -17.74
CA GLU A 3 13.82 8.14 -17.98
C GLU A 3 12.58 7.46 -18.60
N ILE A 4 12.80 6.69 -19.66
CA ILE A 4 11.72 5.88 -20.26
C ILE A 4 11.61 4.60 -19.46
N LEU A 5 10.44 4.34 -18.93
CA LEU A 5 10.08 3.15 -18.17
C LEU A 5 9.50 2.08 -19.10
N PRO A 6 10.26 1.04 -19.47
CA PRO A 6 9.70 -0.05 -20.27
C PRO A 6 8.76 -0.93 -19.44
N VAL A 7 7.81 -1.60 -20.10
CA VAL A 7 6.81 -2.48 -19.45
C VAL A 7 7.46 -3.53 -18.57
N SER A 8 8.56 -4.15 -19.04
CA SER A 8 9.29 -5.18 -18.28
C SER A 8 9.82 -4.65 -16.96
N LYS A 9 10.36 -3.42 -16.95
CA LYS A 9 10.86 -2.78 -15.72
C LYS A 9 9.72 -2.35 -14.81
N ALA A 10 8.59 -1.91 -15.36
CA ALA A 10 7.40 -1.61 -14.58
C ALA A 10 6.86 -2.85 -13.84
N ILE A 11 6.85 -4.02 -14.49
CA ILE A 11 6.46 -5.29 -13.84
C ILE A 11 7.42 -5.63 -12.70
N GLU A 12 8.72 -5.55 -12.93
CA GLU A 12 9.74 -5.82 -11.90
C GLU A 12 9.54 -4.92 -10.67
N LEU A 13 9.39 -3.61 -10.89
CA LEU A 13 9.14 -2.64 -9.82
C LEU A 13 7.84 -2.93 -9.06
N ALA A 14 6.76 -3.25 -9.76
CA ALA A 14 5.49 -3.57 -9.11
C ALA A 14 5.61 -4.84 -8.27
N LEU A 15 6.24 -5.90 -8.76
CA LEU A 15 6.44 -7.15 -8.01
C LEU A 15 7.28 -6.93 -6.75
N GLU A 16 8.27 -6.04 -6.80
CA GLU A 16 9.16 -5.75 -5.70
C GLU A 16 8.54 -4.78 -4.68
N ASN A 17 7.87 -3.74 -5.16
CA ASN A 17 7.53 -2.59 -4.34
C ASN A 17 6.04 -2.46 -4.01
N ASN A 18 5.13 -3.07 -4.77
CA ASN A 18 3.69 -2.95 -4.54
C ASN A 18 3.31 -3.42 -3.12
N TYR A 19 2.62 -2.55 -2.40
CA TYR A 19 2.23 -2.82 -1.01
C TYR A 19 1.21 -3.96 -0.88
N GLY A 20 0.30 -4.14 -1.83
CA GLY A 20 -0.65 -5.26 -1.86
C GLY A 20 0.08 -6.60 -1.93
N ILE A 21 1.09 -6.71 -2.79
CA ILE A 21 1.94 -7.90 -2.94
C ILE A 21 2.76 -8.13 -1.65
N LYS A 22 3.33 -7.08 -1.05
CA LYS A 22 4.06 -7.20 0.23
C LYS A 22 3.15 -7.70 1.36
N ILE A 23 1.93 -7.18 1.45
CA ILE A 23 0.96 -7.59 2.48
C ILE A 23 0.59 -9.07 2.31
N VAL A 24 0.19 -9.49 1.10
CA VAL A 24 -0.23 -10.87 0.88
C VAL A 24 0.93 -11.87 1.06
N ASN A 25 2.15 -11.51 0.68
CA ASN A 25 3.34 -12.32 0.94
C ASN A 25 3.64 -12.44 2.44
N ASN A 26 3.44 -11.39 3.23
CA ASN A 26 3.58 -11.46 4.67
C ASN A 26 2.49 -12.32 5.31
N ASN A 27 1.24 -12.20 4.85
CA ASN A 27 0.14 -13.05 5.31
C ASN A 27 0.41 -14.53 5.00
N ASN A 28 0.98 -14.82 3.83
CA ASN A 28 1.40 -16.17 3.46
C ASN A 28 2.52 -16.70 4.40
N LYS A 29 3.51 -15.87 4.75
CA LYS A 29 4.53 -16.23 5.75
C LYS A 29 3.92 -16.51 7.13
N VAL A 30 2.94 -15.71 7.55
CA VAL A 30 2.21 -15.94 8.81
C VAL A 30 1.45 -17.28 8.77
N ALA A 31 0.73 -17.55 7.68
CA ALA A 31 0.01 -18.82 7.50
C ALA A 31 0.97 -20.02 7.51
N LYS A 32 2.13 -19.89 6.85
CA LYS A 32 3.19 -20.89 6.85
C LYS A 32 3.73 -21.16 8.25
N ASN A 33 4.00 -20.10 9.01
CA ASN A 33 4.48 -20.23 10.40
C ASN A 33 3.43 -20.90 11.29
N ASN A 34 2.15 -20.58 11.14
CA ASN A 34 1.07 -21.20 11.88
C ASN A 34 0.88 -22.67 11.52
N ALA A 35 1.16 -23.06 10.27
CA ALA A 35 1.14 -24.44 9.80
C ALA A 35 2.37 -25.25 10.21
N ALA A 36 3.39 -24.63 10.83
CA ALA A 36 4.54 -25.34 11.39
C ALA A 36 4.12 -26.08 12.68
N ILE A 37 4.66 -27.29 12.89
CA ILE A 37 4.30 -28.14 14.05
C ILE A 37 4.55 -27.44 15.39
N LEU A 38 5.58 -26.62 15.47
CA LEU A 38 5.94 -25.85 16.68
C LEU A 38 4.87 -24.82 17.05
N ASN A 39 4.14 -24.27 16.08
CA ASN A 39 3.17 -23.21 16.27
C ASN A 39 1.71 -23.69 16.16
N SER A 40 1.50 -24.95 15.82
CA SER A 40 0.17 -25.53 15.61
C SER A 40 -0.58 -25.92 16.87
N GLY A 41 0.03 -25.71 18.06
CA GLY A 41 -0.53 -26.21 19.32
C GLY A 41 -0.38 -27.72 19.53
N TYR A 42 0.36 -28.41 18.66
CA TYR A 42 0.58 -29.85 18.75
C TYR A 42 1.56 -30.24 19.86
N LEU A 43 2.49 -29.35 20.21
CA LEU A 43 3.51 -29.56 21.23
C LEU A 43 3.10 -28.96 22.57
N PRO A 44 3.77 -29.39 23.69
CA PRO A 44 3.58 -28.77 24.99
C PRO A 44 3.85 -27.28 24.97
N THR A 45 3.11 -26.51 25.76
CA THR A 45 3.38 -25.10 25.99
C THR A 45 4.09 -24.90 27.32
N LEU A 46 5.22 -24.17 27.30
CA LEU A 46 5.96 -23.77 28.48
C LEU A 46 5.75 -22.28 28.71
N SER A 47 5.19 -21.90 29.85
CA SER A 47 5.00 -20.50 30.23
C SER A 47 5.71 -20.19 31.54
N GLY A 48 6.39 -19.04 31.60
CA GLY A 48 7.03 -18.53 32.83
C GLY A 48 6.35 -17.23 33.26
N SER A 49 6.10 -17.10 34.56
CA SER A 49 5.66 -15.85 35.16
C SER A 49 6.50 -15.49 36.38
N SER A 50 6.76 -14.20 36.54
CA SER A 50 7.43 -13.69 37.74
C SER A 50 6.72 -12.43 38.23
N GLY A 51 6.69 -12.24 39.54
CA GLY A 51 6.08 -11.08 40.15
C GLY A 51 6.86 -10.62 41.38
N VAL A 52 6.83 -9.33 41.60
CA VAL A 52 7.37 -8.72 42.82
C VAL A 52 6.29 -7.84 43.43
N THR A 53 6.00 -8.06 44.71
CA THR A 53 5.04 -7.27 45.45
C THR A 53 5.74 -6.59 46.61
N TYR A 54 5.64 -5.28 46.67
CA TYR A 54 6.12 -4.48 47.80
C TYR A 54 4.91 -3.92 48.54
N ASN A 55 4.82 -4.27 49.86
CA ASN A 55 3.78 -3.70 50.72
C ASN A 55 4.45 -2.83 51.77
N ARG A 56 3.74 -1.79 52.18
CA ARG A 56 4.06 -0.95 53.33
C ARG A 56 2.78 -0.75 54.11
N ASP A 57 2.73 -1.43 55.28
CA ASP A 57 1.52 -1.53 56.04
C ASP A 57 1.74 -0.87 57.43
N ASN A 58 0.66 -0.23 57.97
CA ASN A 58 0.60 0.12 59.37
C ASN A 58 -0.22 -0.97 60.07
N ILE A 59 0.41 -1.66 61.03
CA ILE A 59 -0.21 -2.79 61.73
C ILE A 59 -0.41 -2.40 63.17
N GLU A 60 -1.65 -2.42 63.62
CA GLU A 60 -2.03 -2.35 65.05
C GLU A 60 -2.59 -3.71 65.45
N ALA A 61 -2.02 -4.29 66.48
CA ALA A 61 -2.45 -5.57 67.05
C ALA A 61 -2.72 -5.43 68.55
N ASP A 62 -4.00 -5.66 68.95
CA ASP A 62 -4.41 -5.72 70.32
C ASP A 62 -4.49 -7.20 70.78
N PHE A 63 -3.73 -7.54 71.75
CA PHE A 63 -3.72 -8.89 72.32
C PHE A 63 -4.67 -9.04 73.49
N THR A 64 -5.24 -10.21 73.67
CA THR A 64 -6.19 -10.52 74.75
C THR A 64 -5.61 -10.41 76.16
N ASN A 65 -4.27 -10.29 76.31
CA ASN A 65 -3.58 -10.04 77.56
C ASN A 65 -3.44 -8.54 77.89
N GLY A 66 -4.07 -7.64 77.12
CA GLY A 66 -4.02 -6.19 77.35
C GLY A 66 -2.81 -5.49 76.76
N GLN A 67 -1.94 -6.17 76.00
CA GLN A 67 -0.84 -5.55 75.31
C GLN A 67 -1.30 -5.12 73.91
N SER A 68 -0.94 -3.90 73.49
CA SER A 68 -1.08 -3.44 72.14
C SER A 68 0.29 -3.15 71.52
N THR A 69 0.45 -3.50 70.28
CA THR A 69 1.66 -3.22 69.50
C THR A 69 1.27 -2.52 68.20
N ALA A 70 1.88 -1.33 68.00
CA ALA A 70 1.72 -0.58 66.72
C ALA A 70 3.04 -0.59 65.94
N LEU A 71 3.00 -1.10 64.72
CA LEU A 71 4.10 -1.07 63.76
C LEU A 71 3.73 -0.16 62.61
N ASN A 72 4.34 1.03 62.52
CA ASN A 72 4.12 1.98 61.48
C ASN A 72 5.12 1.78 60.33
N GLY A 73 4.59 1.62 59.10
CA GLY A 73 5.41 1.52 57.90
C GLY A 73 6.19 0.19 57.76
N ALA A 74 5.63 -0.90 58.29
CA ALA A 74 6.21 -2.25 58.11
C ALA A 74 6.31 -2.55 56.60
N LYS A 75 7.54 -2.85 56.15
CA LYS A 75 7.82 -3.16 54.76
C LYS A 75 7.87 -4.66 54.55
N SER A 76 7.13 -5.17 53.61
CA SER A 76 7.25 -6.56 53.14
C SER A 76 7.49 -6.64 51.66
N SER A 77 8.37 -7.56 51.26
CA SER A 77 8.64 -7.83 49.83
C SER A 77 8.37 -9.30 49.57
N ARG A 78 7.57 -9.58 48.56
CA ARG A 78 7.30 -10.95 48.13
C ARG A 78 7.75 -11.11 46.69
N TYR A 79 8.56 -12.11 46.48
CA TYR A 79 9.04 -12.51 45.14
C TYR A 79 8.41 -13.87 44.79
N ASN A 80 7.83 -13.97 43.62
CA ASN A 80 7.34 -15.24 43.11
C ASN A 80 7.81 -15.45 41.68
N ALA A 81 8.14 -16.70 41.38
CA ALA A 81 8.44 -17.15 40.04
C ALA A 81 7.81 -18.53 39.86
N SER A 82 7.18 -18.73 38.69
CA SER A 82 6.60 -20.02 38.32
C SER A 82 6.91 -20.39 36.88
N LEU A 83 7.08 -21.66 36.63
CA LEU A 83 7.24 -22.29 35.34
C LEU A 83 6.16 -23.34 35.21
N ASN A 84 5.30 -23.18 34.17
CA ASN A 84 4.19 -24.08 33.92
C ASN A 84 4.35 -24.76 32.56
N LEU A 85 4.37 -26.09 32.58
CA LEU A 85 4.35 -26.93 31.38
C LEU A 85 2.94 -27.53 31.21
N ASN A 86 2.28 -27.18 30.12
CA ASN A 86 0.96 -27.72 29.80
C ASN A 86 1.03 -28.60 28.54
N TYR A 87 0.57 -29.81 28.66
CA TYR A 87 0.48 -30.76 27.55
C TYR A 87 -0.79 -31.55 27.61
N THR A 88 -1.57 -31.50 26.53
CA THR A 88 -2.79 -32.30 26.39
C THR A 88 -2.43 -33.68 25.86
N LEU A 89 -2.63 -34.73 26.63
CA LEU A 89 -2.29 -36.11 26.24
C LEU A 89 -3.26 -36.63 25.18
N PHE A 90 -4.55 -36.38 25.36
CA PHE A 90 -5.59 -36.80 24.44
C PHE A 90 -6.71 -35.76 24.36
N ASP A 91 -7.18 -35.49 23.14
CA ASP A 91 -8.24 -34.52 22.81
C ASP A 91 -9.21 -35.02 21.71
N GLY A 92 -9.32 -36.34 21.55
CA GLY A 92 -10.17 -36.90 20.53
C GLY A 92 -9.71 -36.63 19.10
N LEU A 93 -8.40 -36.46 18.85
CA LEU A 93 -7.79 -36.12 17.56
C LEU A 93 -8.01 -34.65 17.11
N GLY A 94 -8.52 -33.79 17.99
CA GLY A 94 -8.75 -32.36 17.67
C GLY A 94 -7.52 -31.69 17.10
N ARG A 95 -6.36 -31.76 17.79
CA ARG A 95 -5.10 -31.17 17.35
C ARG A 95 -4.58 -31.72 16.02
N TYR A 96 -4.85 -33.00 15.73
CA TYR A 96 -4.47 -33.58 14.44
C TYR A 96 -5.23 -32.95 13.28
N TYR A 97 -6.56 -32.78 13.44
CA TYR A 97 -7.37 -32.12 12.41
C TYR A 97 -7.11 -30.62 12.35
N ASP A 98 -6.84 -29.96 13.48
CA ASP A 98 -6.44 -28.56 13.51
C ASP A 98 -5.11 -28.34 12.77
N TYR A 99 -4.14 -29.20 12.96
CA TYR A 99 -2.89 -29.12 12.20
C TYR A 99 -3.11 -29.33 10.69
N LYS A 100 -3.97 -30.28 10.30
CA LYS A 100 -4.38 -30.43 8.89
C LYS A 100 -5.05 -29.18 8.35
N ARG A 101 -5.97 -28.59 9.12
CA ARG A 101 -6.66 -27.35 8.76
C ARG A 101 -5.67 -26.20 8.55
N LEU A 102 -4.69 -26.05 9.42
CA LEU A 102 -3.65 -25.02 9.28
C LEU A 102 -2.82 -25.22 8.00
N LYS A 103 -2.52 -26.45 7.63
CA LYS A 103 -1.85 -26.76 6.35
C LYS A 103 -2.68 -26.37 5.13
N GLU A 104 -3.98 -26.66 5.16
CA GLU A 104 -4.86 -26.25 4.05
C GLU A 104 -5.06 -24.74 4.02
N GLN A 105 -5.11 -24.06 5.16
CA GLN A 105 -5.11 -22.59 5.24
C GLN A 105 -3.83 -21.98 4.65
N TYR A 106 -2.67 -22.62 4.86
CA TYR A 106 -1.43 -22.17 4.22
C TYR A 106 -1.51 -22.29 2.70
N LYS A 107 -1.98 -23.43 2.15
CA LYS A 107 -2.20 -23.60 0.70
C LYS A 107 -3.18 -22.58 0.13
N LEU A 108 -4.27 -22.31 0.85
CA LEU A 108 -5.22 -21.26 0.46
C LEU A 108 -4.53 -19.89 0.39
N SER A 109 -3.70 -19.58 1.39
CA SER A 109 -2.93 -18.34 1.42
C SER A 109 -1.92 -18.22 0.25
N GLU A 110 -1.32 -19.33 -0.20
CA GLU A 110 -0.46 -19.34 -1.40
C GLU A 110 -1.26 -19.01 -2.67
N LEU A 111 -2.46 -19.57 -2.82
CA LEU A 111 -3.33 -19.29 -3.96
C LEU A 111 -3.82 -17.83 -3.95
N GLN A 112 -4.19 -17.31 -2.79
CA GLN A 112 -4.57 -15.89 -2.62
C GLN A 112 -3.41 -14.94 -2.94
N ALA A 113 -2.18 -15.30 -2.57
CA ALA A 113 -1.00 -14.53 -2.91
C ALA A 113 -0.80 -14.48 -4.43
N ARG A 114 -0.94 -15.63 -5.09
CA ARG A 114 -0.86 -15.71 -6.55
C ARG A 114 -1.95 -14.90 -7.25
N GLU A 115 -3.19 -15.03 -6.81
CA GLU A 115 -4.31 -14.23 -7.35
C GLU A 115 -4.05 -12.73 -7.22
N THR A 116 -3.56 -12.27 -6.06
CA THR A 116 -3.22 -10.87 -5.84
C THR A 116 -2.12 -10.39 -6.79
N ILE A 117 -1.09 -11.21 -7.02
CA ILE A 117 -0.01 -10.89 -7.96
C ILE A 117 -0.55 -10.78 -9.39
N GLU A 118 -1.33 -11.75 -9.84
CA GLU A 118 -1.93 -11.77 -11.18
C GLU A 118 -2.84 -10.56 -11.41
N ASN A 119 -3.69 -10.21 -10.44
CA ASN A 119 -4.54 -9.03 -10.49
C ASN A 119 -3.75 -7.72 -10.52
N THR A 120 -2.66 -7.63 -9.72
CA THR A 120 -1.78 -6.45 -9.72
C THR A 120 -1.09 -6.27 -11.07
N ILE A 121 -0.63 -7.36 -11.71
CA ILE A 121 -0.03 -7.31 -13.04
C ILE A 121 -1.06 -6.86 -14.09
N SER A 122 -2.28 -7.38 -14.03
CA SER A 122 -3.38 -6.97 -14.93
C SER A 122 -3.71 -5.49 -14.77
N GLN A 123 -3.80 -5.00 -13.53
CA GLN A 123 -4.00 -3.59 -13.23
C GLN A 123 -2.84 -2.73 -13.74
N LEU A 124 -1.60 -3.19 -13.57
CA LEU A 124 -0.40 -2.52 -14.08
C LEU A 124 -0.49 -2.31 -15.60
N TYR A 125 -0.80 -3.35 -16.35
CA TYR A 125 -0.95 -3.24 -17.80
C TYR A 125 -2.03 -2.20 -18.17
N THR A 126 -3.18 -2.26 -17.52
CA THR A 126 -4.28 -1.33 -17.77
C THR A 126 -3.86 0.12 -17.56
N VAL A 127 -3.23 0.41 -16.42
CA VAL A 127 -2.82 1.79 -16.09
C VAL A 127 -1.63 2.23 -16.95
N TYR A 128 -0.68 1.34 -17.23
CA TYR A 128 0.50 1.64 -18.05
C TYR A 128 0.10 2.06 -19.48
N TYR A 129 -0.74 1.26 -20.14
CA TYR A 129 -1.19 1.59 -21.50
C TYR A 129 -2.15 2.78 -21.55
N ASN A 130 -2.88 3.05 -20.46
CA ASN A 130 -3.65 4.28 -20.35
C ASN A 130 -2.73 5.52 -20.29
N VAL A 131 -1.60 5.45 -19.55
CA VAL A 131 -0.59 6.52 -19.56
C VAL A 131 -0.02 6.69 -20.96
N ALA A 132 0.32 5.60 -21.66
CA ALA A 132 0.84 5.66 -23.03
C ALA A 132 -0.17 6.35 -23.99
N GLN A 133 -1.42 5.92 -23.96
CA GLN A 133 -2.49 6.50 -24.77
C GLN A 133 -2.69 8.00 -24.51
N ILE A 134 -2.75 8.42 -23.25
CA ILE A 134 -2.92 9.83 -22.91
C ILE A 134 -1.69 10.64 -23.30
N SER A 135 -0.49 10.07 -23.19
CA SER A 135 0.76 10.72 -23.62
C SER A 135 0.77 11.00 -25.11
N GLU A 136 0.35 10.03 -25.95
CA GLU A 136 0.19 10.23 -27.38
C GLU A 136 -0.89 11.26 -27.72
N ASN A 137 -2.01 11.26 -26.99
CA ASN A 137 -3.04 12.27 -27.14
C ASN A 137 -2.52 13.68 -26.83
N VAL A 138 -1.70 13.85 -25.79
CA VAL A 138 -1.03 15.14 -25.48
C VAL A 138 -0.16 15.58 -26.67
N SER A 139 0.64 14.67 -27.23
CA SER A 139 1.49 14.96 -28.40
C SER A 139 0.65 15.44 -29.59
N THR A 140 -0.45 14.75 -29.86
CA THR A 140 -1.39 15.11 -30.95
C THR A 140 -2.02 16.49 -30.72
N LEU A 141 -2.47 16.78 -29.50
CA LEU A 141 -3.05 18.07 -29.16
C LEU A 141 -2.04 19.22 -29.20
N GLU A 142 -0.76 18.96 -28.88
CA GLU A 142 0.32 19.95 -29.04
C GLU A 142 0.53 20.31 -30.51
N GLN A 143 0.50 19.32 -31.41
CA GLN A 143 0.56 19.56 -32.86
C GLN A 143 -0.66 20.32 -33.36
N THR A 144 -1.87 19.95 -32.90
CA THR A 144 -3.12 20.64 -33.22
C THR A 144 -3.07 22.12 -32.81
N LEU A 145 -2.67 22.38 -31.57
CA LEU A 145 -2.53 23.75 -31.06
C LEU A 145 -1.50 24.56 -31.87
N LYS A 146 -0.40 23.94 -32.29
CA LYS A 146 0.58 24.57 -33.17
C LYS A 146 -0.06 24.95 -34.50
N ALA A 147 -0.80 24.03 -35.14
CA ALA A 147 -1.49 24.31 -36.39
C ALA A 147 -2.54 25.42 -36.26
N SER A 148 -3.28 25.50 -35.15
CA SER A 148 -4.24 26.60 -34.88
C SER A 148 -3.53 27.92 -34.65
N LYS A 149 -2.39 27.96 -34.01
CA LYS A 149 -1.55 29.18 -33.89
C LYS A 149 -1.01 29.64 -35.23
N ASP A 150 -0.64 28.71 -36.10
CA ASP A 150 -0.21 29.05 -37.46
C ASP A 150 -1.41 29.59 -38.30
N ARG A 151 -2.62 29.08 -38.06
CA ARG A 151 -3.85 29.55 -38.72
C ARG A 151 -4.18 30.99 -38.31
N ILE A 152 -4.13 31.34 -37.01
CA ILE A 152 -4.38 32.73 -36.60
C ILE A 152 -3.36 33.70 -37.18
N THR A 153 -2.08 33.29 -37.28
CA THR A 153 -1.02 34.08 -37.89
C THR A 153 -1.33 34.35 -39.37
N ARG A 154 -1.72 33.33 -40.12
CA ARG A 154 -2.17 33.47 -41.52
C ARG A 154 -3.36 34.40 -41.65
N ALA A 155 -4.41 34.23 -40.83
CA ALA A 155 -5.60 35.06 -40.84
C ALA A 155 -5.26 36.55 -40.58
N LYS A 156 -4.32 36.83 -39.68
CA LYS A 156 -3.83 38.23 -39.46
C LYS A 156 -3.18 38.84 -40.72
N TYR A 157 -2.27 38.09 -41.37
CA TYR A 157 -1.66 38.55 -42.62
C TYR A 157 -2.68 38.75 -43.73
N GLN A 158 -3.61 37.83 -43.91
CA GLN A 158 -4.69 37.97 -44.91
C GLN A 158 -5.53 39.23 -44.67
N PHE A 159 -5.84 39.54 -43.41
CA PHE A 159 -6.54 40.76 -43.04
C PHE A 159 -5.71 42.04 -43.36
N GLU A 160 -4.44 42.02 -43.01
CA GLU A 160 -3.51 43.17 -43.27
C GLU A 160 -3.40 43.44 -44.78
N TYR A 161 -3.41 42.41 -45.62
CA TYR A 161 -3.37 42.57 -47.08
C TYR A 161 -4.74 42.72 -47.74
N GLY A 162 -5.81 42.89 -46.94
CA GLY A 162 -7.17 43.13 -47.47
C GLY A 162 -7.82 41.89 -48.09
N GLN A 163 -7.27 40.66 -47.83
CA GLN A 163 -7.74 39.38 -48.36
C GLN A 163 -8.58 38.56 -47.36
N GLY A 164 -8.77 39.06 -46.14
CA GLY A 164 -9.50 38.40 -45.05
C GLY A 164 -10.31 39.40 -44.25
N THR A 165 -11.11 38.88 -43.34
CA THR A 165 -11.97 39.66 -42.45
C THR A 165 -11.50 39.61 -41.01
N LYS A 166 -11.90 40.63 -40.22
CA LYS A 166 -11.67 40.61 -38.77
C LYS A 166 -12.36 39.40 -38.08
N LEU A 167 -13.48 38.94 -38.66
CA LEU A 167 -14.21 37.75 -38.18
C LEU A 167 -13.34 36.49 -38.29
N ASP A 168 -12.56 36.32 -39.36
CA ASP A 168 -11.67 35.18 -39.56
C ASP A 168 -10.59 35.12 -38.48
N ILE A 169 -10.04 36.28 -38.07
CA ILE A 169 -9.08 36.36 -36.96
C ILE A 169 -9.75 35.96 -35.65
N LEU A 170 -10.95 36.46 -35.36
CA LEU A 170 -11.71 36.15 -34.15
C LEU A 170 -12.06 34.66 -34.06
N ASN A 171 -12.50 34.06 -35.15
CA ASN A 171 -12.79 32.62 -35.23
C ASN A 171 -11.52 31.79 -34.98
N ALA A 172 -10.41 32.13 -35.63
CA ALA A 172 -9.11 31.47 -35.38
C ALA A 172 -8.62 31.64 -33.95
N GLN A 173 -8.91 32.79 -33.31
CA GLN A 173 -8.57 32.98 -31.87
C GLN A 173 -9.42 32.11 -30.97
N VAL A 174 -10.70 31.92 -31.27
CA VAL A 174 -11.56 30.98 -30.51
C VAL A 174 -11.04 29.57 -30.63
N ASP A 175 -10.63 29.13 -31.85
CA ASP A 175 -10.03 27.80 -32.06
C ASP A 175 -8.79 27.60 -31.21
N VAL A 176 -7.84 28.57 -31.22
CA VAL A 176 -6.62 28.51 -30.40
C VAL A 176 -6.94 28.42 -28.90
N ASN A 177 -7.94 29.17 -28.43
CA ASN A 177 -8.34 29.14 -27.03
C ASN A 177 -8.93 27.77 -26.65
N ASN A 178 -9.80 27.19 -27.47
CA ASN A 178 -10.41 25.88 -27.28
C ASN A 178 -9.34 24.78 -27.27
N ASP A 179 -8.42 24.77 -28.23
CA ASP A 179 -7.33 23.81 -28.31
C ASP A 179 -6.38 23.94 -27.12
N SER A 180 -6.12 25.17 -26.64
CA SER A 180 -5.30 25.41 -25.45
C SER A 180 -5.96 24.83 -24.20
N ILE A 181 -7.26 25.05 -24.02
CA ILE A 181 -8.02 24.51 -22.87
C ILE A 181 -8.01 22.99 -22.92
N ASN A 182 -8.25 22.39 -24.09
CA ASN A 182 -8.21 20.94 -24.27
C ASN A 182 -6.84 20.36 -23.91
N LEU A 183 -5.77 20.96 -24.40
CA LEU A 183 -4.40 20.53 -24.09
C LEU A 183 -4.10 20.59 -22.59
N ILE A 184 -4.51 21.67 -21.91
CA ILE A 184 -4.31 21.81 -20.45
C ILE A 184 -5.05 20.70 -19.70
N ASN A 185 -6.29 20.41 -20.05
CA ASN A 185 -7.10 19.38 -19.42
C ASN A 185 -6.48 17.99 -19.59
N VAL A 186 -6.05 17.65 -20.80
CA VAL A 186 -5.43 16.34 -21.08
C VAL A 186 -4.04 16.22 -20.42
N LYS A 187 -3.26 17.30 -20.34
CA LYS A 187 -2.01 17.32 -19.57
C LYS A 187 -2.26 17.07 -18.07
N GLN A 188 -3.30 17.65 -17.50
CA GLN A 188 -3.67 17.38 -16.11
C GLN A 188 -4.10 15.92 -15.93
N GLN A 189 -4.85 15.36 -16.88
CA GLN A 189 -5.23 13.94 -16.87
C GLN A 189 -3.98 13.05 -16.93
N LEU A 190 -2.99 13.37 -17.78
CA LEU A 190 -1.73 12.63 -17.84
C LEU A 190 -1.00 12.59 -16.50
N ILE A 191 -0.92 13.75 -15.81
CA ILE A 191 -0.31 13.83 -14.48
C ILE A 191 -1.03 12.91 -13.49
N ASN A 192 -2.35 12.91 -13.47
CA ASN A 192 -3.14 12.08 -12.57
C ASN A 192 -2.93 10.58 -12.88
N THR A 193 -2.99 10.19 -14.15
CA THR A 193 -2.79 8.78 -14.55
C THR A 193 -1.35 8.29 -14.26
N LYS A 194 -0.34 9.17 -14.40
CA LYS A 194 1.04 8.84 -13.97
C LYS A 194 1.12 8.63 -12.45
N ARG A 195 0.37 9.37 -11.65
CA ARG A 195 0.28 9.15 -10.20
C ARG A 195 -0.37 7.80 -9.88
N ASP A 196 -1.43 7.43 -10.59
CA ASP A 196 -2.06 6.12 -10.44
C ASP A 196 -1.08 5.00 -10.77
N LEU A 197 -0.27 5.16 -11.82
CA LEU A 197 0.78 4.19 -12.15
C LEU A 197 1.83 4.10 -11.03
N ASN A 198 2.27 5.21 -10.46
CA ASN A 198 3.19 5.22 -9.32
C ASN A 198 2.64 4.45 -8.11
N VAL A 199 1.34 4.56 -7.84
CA VAL A 199 0.68 3.78 -6.76
C VAL A 199 0.77 2.29 -7.05
N VAL A 200 0.50 1.85 -8.27
CA VAL A 200 0.60 0.44 -8.66
C VAL A 200 2.04 -0.06 -8.60
N LEU A 201 3.01 0.76 -9.00
CA LEU A 201 4.44 0.45 -8.91
C LEU A 201 4.97 0.41 -7.48
N GLY A 202 4.23 0.98 -6.51
CA GLY A 202 4.70 1.15 -5.13
C GLY A 202 5.79 2.21 -4.98
N ASN A 203 5.88 3.12 -5.95
CA ASN A 203 6.81 4.26 -5.94
C ASN A 203 6.22 5.49 -5.23
N SER A 204 7.07 6.50 -4.98
CA SER A 204 6.58 7.82 -4.59
C SER A 204 5.64 8.39 -5.65
N VAL A 205 4.52 8.97 -5.24
CA VAL A 205 3.51 9.58 -6.14
C VAL A 205 4.10 10.71 -7.00
N SER A 206 5.21 11.29 -6.57
CA SER A 206 5.93 12.37 -7.27
C SER A 206 7.04 11.88 -8.21
N SER A 207 7.24 10.57 -8.37
CA SER A 207 8.25 10.04 -9.29
C SER A 207 7.90 10.39 -10.74
N GLU A 208 8.86 10.97 -11.46
CA GLU A 208 8.69 11.40 -12.85
C GLU A 208 9.34 10.39 -13.80
N PHE A 209 8.60 9.94 -14.78
CA PHE A 209 9.05 9.07 -15.86
C PHE A 209 8.18 9.25 -17.10
N ASN A 210 8.65 8.78 -18.22
CA ASN A 210 7.85 8.56 -19.41
C ASN A 210 7.64 7.06 -19.61
N VAL A 211 6.50 6.68 -20.16
CA VAL A 211 6.26 5.31 -20.58
C VAL A 211 6.67 5.14 -22.04
N GLU A 212 6.94 3.91 -22.42
CA GLU A 212 7.19 3.57 -23.81
C GLU A 212 5.87 3.72 -24.59
N THR A 213 5.88 4.59 -25.61
CA THR A 213 4.78 4.76 -26.57
C THR A 213 5.15 4.03 -27.84
N ALA A 214 4.18 3.44 -28.54
CA ALA A 214 4.39 2.64 -29.74
C ALA A 214 4.92 3.48 -30.92
#